data_3f51086c5a1ff82425f66984f7a071cf
#
_entry.id   3f51086c5a1ff82425f66984f7a071cf
#
_cell.length_a   1.000
_cell.length_b   1.000
_cell.length_c   1.000
_cell.angle_alpha   90.00
_cell.angle_beta   90.00
_cell.angle_gamma   90.00
#
_symmetry.space_group_name_H-M   'P 1'
#
loop_
_entity.id
_entity.type
_entity.pdbx_description
1 polymer ?
#
loop_
_entity_poly.entity_id
_entity_poly.type
_entity_poly.pdbx_seq_one_letter_code
_entity_poly.pdbx_strand_id
1 'polypeptide(L)'
;MFLTIFLITVPFPLNISLVSASEVSTVENDSDFLLSYFYKKDDILYFDIDKAKRDSLSKDLIESAEFTLKYESLSGNSEDIEKLIQSRGIPIYGNWCGPKYGSGKPKNKLDTGCMNHDKCYGKRGYFACSCDKDLINYIGKNSGEMGKTEKKFAVGIVTYFKLAPCNPFA
;
A
#
# COMPACT_ATOMS: atom_id res chain seq x y z
N MET A 1 -28.09 34.45 64.44
CA MET A 1 -27.90 34.90 63.05
C MET A 1 -27.00 33.86 62.39
N PHE A 2 -27.56 32.79 61.78
CA PHE A 2 -26.77 31.73 61.16
C PHE A 2 -26.65 32.01 59.67
N LEU A 3 -25.40 32.17 59.23
CA LEU A 3 -25.04 32.44 57.82
C LEU A 3 -24.89 31.09 57.08
N THR A 4 -25.91 30.71 56.28
CA THR A 4 -25.86 29.52 55.47
C THR A 4 -25.08 29.84 54.18
N ILE A 5 -23.87 29.26 54.05
CA ILE A 5 -23.08 29.35 52.82
C ILE A 5 -23.62 28.32 51.82
N PHE A 6 -24.23 28.79 50.75
CA PHE A 6 -24.63 27.96 49.58
C PHE A 6 -23.42 27.73 48.70
N LEU A 7 -22.90 26.51 48.74
CA LEU A 7 -21.87 26.05 47.79
C LEU A 7 -22.55 25.75 46.47
N ILE A 8 -22.38 26.65 45.49
CA ILE A 8 -22.78 26.41 44.10
C ILE A 8 -21.70 25.54 43.45
N THR A 9 -21.99 24.24 43.29
CA THR A 9 -21.18 23.34 42.47
C THR A 9 -21.50 23.58 40.99
N VAL A 10 -20.61 24.26 40.29
CA VAL A 10 -20.66 24.40 38.82
C VAL A 10 -20.21 23.07 38.21
N PRO A 11 -21.07 22.38 37.44
CA PRO A 11 -20.61 21.19 36.73
C PRO A 11 -19.65 21.61 35.63
N PHE A 12 -18.40 21.24 35.76
CA PHE A 12 -17.42 21.37 34.70
C PHE A 12 -17.81 20.39 33.58
N PRO A 13 -18.06 20.83 32.34
CA PRO A 13 -18.25 19.89 31.23
C PRO A 13 -16.91 19.21 30.96
N LEU A 14 -16.83 17.93 31.30
CA LEU A 14 -15.77 17.05 30.78
C LEU A 14 -15.91 16.98 29.26
N ASN A 15 -15.25 17.90 28.56
CA ASN A 15 -14.94 17.73 27.15
C ASN A 15 -13.99 16.55 27.03
N ILE A 16 -14.54 15.35 27.02
CA ILE A 16 -13.83 14.17 26.51
C ILE A 16 -13.74 14.39 25.01
N SER A 17 -12.67 15.03 24.58
CA SER A 17 -12.21 14.89 23.20
C SER A 17 -11.96 13.40 23.03
N LEU A 18 -12.90 12.72 22.38
CA LEU A 18 -12.64 11.44 21.73
C LEU A 18 -11.51 11.72 20.74
N VAL A 19 -10.27 11.49 21.20
CA VAL A 19 -9.16 11.31 20.30
C VAL A 19 -9.60 10.14 19.43
N SER A 20 -10.01 10.47 18.21
CA SER A 20 -10.27 9.51 17.15
C SER A 20 -9.06 8.56 17.15
N ALA A 21 -9.31 7.28 17.46
CA ALA A 21 -8.33 6.26 17.21
C ALA A 21 -7.86 6.52 15.80
N SER A 22 -6.54 6.76 15.64
CA SER A 22 -5.91 7.02 14.35
C SER A 22 -6.55 6.05 13.36
N GLU A 23 -7.16 6.59 12.29
CA GLU A 23 -7.60 5.74 11.18
C GLU A 23 -6.36 4.96 10.74
N VAL A 24 -6.28 3.71 11.19
CA VAL A 24 -5.30 2.75 10.67
C VAL A 24 -5.48 2.82 9.17
N SER A 25 -4.40 3.08 8.46
CA SER A 25 -4.41 3.31 7.03
C SER A 25 -5.34 2.30 6.34
N THR A 26 -6.40 2.76 5.71
CA THR A 26 -7.33 1.90 4.96
C THR A 26 -6.58 1.05 3.93
N VAL A 27 -5.51 1.57 3.35
CA VAL A 27 -4.64 0.86 2.40
C VAL A 27 -3.94 -0.33 3.05
N GLU A 28 -3.45 -0.20 4.28
CA GLU A 28 -2.76 -1.29 4.97
C GLU A 28 -3.74 -2.40 5.37
N ASN A 29 -4.88 -2.03 5.97
CA ASN A 29 -5.93 -2.98 6.32
C ASN A 29 -6.49 -3.70 5.09
N ASP A 30 -6.77 -2.96 4.01
CA ASP A 30 -7.27 -3.52 2.76
C ASP A 30 -6.24 -4.48 2.14
N SER A 31 -4.94 -4.16 2.21
CA SER A 31 -3.90 -5.05 1.71
C SER A 31 -3.76 -6.30 2.57
N ASP A 32 -3.81 -6.21 3.90
CA ASP A 32 -3.75 -7.36 4.80
C ASP A 32 -4.97 -8.28 4.63
N PHE A 33 -6.14 -7.70 4.48
CA PHE A 33 -7.35 -8.45 4.16
C PHE A 33 -7.21 -9.18 2.81
N LEU A 34 -6.71 -8.47 1.80
CA LEU A 34 -6.54 -9.00 0.45
C LEU A 34 -5.54 -10.16 0.37
N LEU A 35 -4.50 -10.17 1.23
CA LEU A 35 -3.53 -11.26 1.31
C LEU A 35 -4.17 -12.63 1.53
N SER A 36 -5.30 -12.70 2.26
CA SER A 36 -6.00 -13.96 2.54
C SER A 36 -6.64 -14.62 1.32
N TYR A 37 -6.67 -13.94 0.18
CA TYR A 37 -7.18 -14.44 -1.10
C TYR A 37 -6.08 -14.86 -2.07
N PHE A 38 -4.80 -14.66 -1.70
CA PHE A 38 -3.68 -15.09 -2.53
C PHE A 38 -3.09 -16.40 -2.03
N TYR A 39 -2.65 -17.24 -2.97
CA TYR A 39 -1.91 -18.44 -2.68
C TYR A 39 -0.89 -18.72 -3.79
N LYS A 40 0.17 -19.45 -3.46
CA LYS A 40 1.17 -19.91 -4.44
C LYS A 40 0.98 -21.39 -4.74
N LYS A 41 1.08 -21.73 -6.02
CA LYS A 41 1.14 -23.11 -6.50
C LYS A 41 2.18 -23.16 -7.61
N ASP A 42 3.15 -24.08 -7.49
CA ASP A 42 4.26 -24.22 -8.45
C ASP A 42 4.99 -22.88 -8.70
N ASP A 43 5.25 -22.14 -7.63
CA ASP A 43 5.85 -20.78 -7.60
C ASP A 43 5.04 -19.69 -8.34
N ILE A 44 3.87 -20.00 -8.86
CA ILE A 44 2.96 -19.04 -9.48
C ILE A 44 2.00 -18.50 -8.43
N LEU A 45 1.81 -17.18 -8.41
CA LEU A 45 0.86 -16.51 -7.54
C LEU A 45 -0.55 -16.55 -8.16
N TYR A 46 -1.52 -17.00 -7.38
CA TYR A 46 -2.94 -17.04 -7.75
C TYR A 46 -3.77 -16.20 -6.81
N PHE A 47 -4.90 -15.70 -7.33
CA PHE A 47 -5.95 -15.05 -6.56
C PHE A 47 -7.21 -15.92 -6.58
N ASP A 48 -7.73 -16.27 -5.40
CA ASP A 48 -8.96 -17.08 -5.27
C ASP A 48 -10.21 -16.23 -5.55
N ILE A 49 -10.52 -16.08 -6.83
CA ILE A 49 -11.70 -15.33 -7.29
C ILE A 49 -13.01 -15.91 -6.80
N ASP A 50 -13.09 -17.25 -6.62
CA ASP A 50 -14.31 -17.90 -6.16
C ASP A 50 -14.54 -17.64 -4.67
N LYS A 51 -13.48 -17.66 -3.85
CA LYS A 51 -13.55 -17.21 -2.46
C LYS A 51 -13.94 -15.74 -2.39
N ALA A 52 -13.32 -14.87 -3.20
CA ALA A 52 -13.61 -13.45 -3.25
C ALA A 52 -15.10 -13.17 -3.57
N LYS A 53 -15.68 -13.94 -4.52
CA LYS A 53 -17.12 -13.86 -4.86
C LYS A 53 -18.01 -14.32 -3.72
N ARG A 54 -17.70 -15.47 -3.09
CA ARG A 54 -18.47 -15.96 -1.93
C ARG A 54 -18.49 -14.97 -0.79
N ASP A 55 -17.35 -14.31 -0.54
CA ASP A 55 -17.19 -13.33 0.53
C ASP A 55 -17.69 -11.92 0.13
N SER A 56 -18.26 -11.78 -1.09
CA SER A 56 -18.77 -10.51 -1.64
C SER A 56 -17.71 -9.39 -1.62
N LEU A 57 -16.47 -9.74 -2.01
CA LEU A 57 -15.37 -8.79 -2.06
C LEU A 57 -15.71 -7.60 -2.95
N SER A 58 -15.39 -6.38 -2.52
CA SER A 58 -15.70 -5.18 -3.27
C SER A 58 -14.96 -5.16 -4.62
N LYS A 59 -15.58 -4.52 -5.61
CA LYS A 59 -14.96 -4.35 -6.94
C LYS A 59 -13.58 -3.67 -6.86
N ASP A 60 -13.43 -2.67 -5.99
CA ASP A 60 -12.17 -1.95 -5.83
C ASP A 60 -11.05 -2.88 -5.31
N LEU A 61 -11.35 -3.81 -4.40
CA LEU A 61 -10.38 -4.80 -3.91
C LEU A 61 -10.05 -5.87 -4.95
N ILE A 62 -11.03 -6.30 -5.76
CA ILE A 62 -10.78 -7.21 -6.89
C ILE A 62 -9.85 -6.54 -7.91
N GLU A 63 -10.09 -5.29 -8.28
CA GLU A 63 -9.20 -4.53 -9.16
C GLU A 63 -7.80 -4.35 -8.57
N SER A 64 -7.68 -4.19 -7.25
CA SER A 64 -6.38 -4.15 -6.55
C SER A 64 -5.65 -5.50 -6.63
N ALA A 65 -6.38 -6.62 -6.52
CA ALA A 65 -5.81 -7.96 -6.65
C ALA A 65 -5.34 -8.24 -8.10
N GLU A 66 -6.14 -7.87 -9.09
CA GLU A 66 -5.75 -7.96 -10.52
C GLU A 66 -4.47 -7.17 -10.78
N PHE A 67 -4.37 -5.99 -10.16
CA PHE A 67 -3.17 -5.18 -10.25
C PHE A 67 -1.95 -5.87 -9.60
N THR A 68 -2.13 -6.50 -8.43
CA THR A 68 -1.08 -7.29 -7.76
C THR A 68 -0.55 -8.40 -8.65
N LEU A 69 -1.46 -9.19 -9.26
CA LEU A 69 -1.09 -10.26 -10.21
C LEU A 69 -0.36 -9.71 -11.43
N LYS A 70 -0.84 -8.58 -11.97
CA LYS A 70 -0.17 -7.91 -13.09
C LYS A 70 1.24 -7.47 -12.71
N TYR A 71 1.43 -6.90 -11.53
CA TYR A 71 2.74 -6.47 -11.07
C TYR A 71 3.69 -7.67 -10.91
N GLU A 72 3.21 -8.76 -10.31
CA GLU A 72 3.97 -10.00 -10.15
C GLU A 72 4.39 -10.59 -11.52
N SER A 73 3.47 -10.68 -12.48
CA SER A 73 3.75 -11.19 -13.83
C SER A 73 4.81 -10.37 -14.56
N LEU A 74 4.87 -9.06 -14.31
CA LEU A 74 5.83 -8.14 -14.92
C LEU A 74 7.18 -8.08 -14.16
N SER A 75 7.22 -8.55 -12.93
CA SER A 75 8.43 -8.63 -12.10
C SER A 75 9.11 -9.99 -12.20
N GLY A 76 8.44 -11.00 -12.76
CA GLY A 76 8.96 -12.34 -12.98
C GLY A 76 9.96 -12.43 -14.15
N ASN A 77 10.84 -13.43 -14.06
CA ASN A 77 11.97 -13.67 -14.99
C ASN A 77 11.55 -14.36 -16.30
N SER A 78 10.58 -13.87 -17.05
CA SER A 78 10.43 -14.32 -18.42
C SER A 78 11.40 -13.53 -19.34
N GLU A 79 12.11 -14.22 -20.22
CA GLU A 79 13.11 -13.63 -21.12
C GLU A 79 12.53 -12.52 -22.01
N ASP A 80 11.25 -12.62 -22.37
CA ASP A 80 10.54 -11.61 -23.14
C ASP A 80 10.23 -10.36 -22.31
N ILE A 81 9.92 -10.53 -21.01
CA ILE A 81 9.72 -9.43 -20.08
C ILE A 81 11.05 -8.75 -19.79
N GLU A 82 12.14 -9.50 -19.66
CA GLU A 82 13.46 -8.92 -19.43
C GLU A 82 13.93 -8.03 -20.60
N LYS A 83 13.68 -8.44 -21.84
CA LYS A 83 13.93 -7.61 -23.04
C LYS A 83 13.08 -6.32 -23.04
N LEU A 84 11.80 -6.43 -22.65
CA LEU A 84 10.91 -5.27 -22.59
C LEU A 84 11.33 -4.28 -21.50
N ILE A 85 11.74 -4.80 -20.34
CA ILE A 85 12.24 -4.03 -19.20
C ILE A 85 13.58 -3.34 -19.53
N GLN A 86 14.47 -4.00 -20.28
CA GLN A 86 15.77 -3.44 -20.64
C GLN A 86 15.66 -2.22 -21.56
N SER A 87 14.57 -2.10 -22.33
CA SER A 87 14.42 -0.99 -23.27
C SER A 87 13.90 0.30 -22.64
N ARG A 88 12.89 0.28 -21.74
CA ARG A 88 12.28 1.50 -21.19
C ARG A 88 11.60 1.32 -19.82
N GLY A 89 11.62 0.15 -19.21
CA GLY A 89 10.77 -0.20 -18.06
C GLY A 89 9.28 -0.30 -18.42
N ILE A 90 8.46 -0.78 -17.49
CA ILE A 90 7.02 -0.95 -17.71
C ILE A 90 6.25 0.03 -16.83
N PRO A 91 5.55 1.02 -17.41
CA PRO A 91 4.71 1.92 -16.63
C PRO A 91 3.48 1.17 -16.12
N ILE A 92 3.28 1.20 -14.81
CA ILE A 92 2.10 0.63 -14.16
C ILE A 92 1.20 1.74 -13.62
N TYR A 93 1.78 2.71 -12.93
CA TYR A 93 1.06 3.86 -12.42
C TYR A 93 1.98 5.10 -12.36
N GLY A 94 1.44 6.25 -12.67
CA GLY A 94 2.15 7.52 -12.58
C GLY A 94 3.35 7.60 -13.52
N ASN A 95 4.44 8.15 -13.01
CA ASN A 95 5.71 8.31 -13.71
C ASN A 95 6.83 7.44 -13.13
N TRP A 96 6.56 6.74 -11.99
CA TRP A 96 7.60 6.01 -11.25
C TRP A 96 7.20 4.59 -10.84
N CYS A 97 5.90 4.31 -10.74
CA CYS A 97 5.49 2.97 -10.32
C CYS A 97 5.54 2.00 -11.50
N GLY A 98 6.45 1.04 -11.42
CA GLY A 98 6.63 -0.04 -12.40
C GLY A 98 8.05 -0.58 -12.41
N PRO A 99 8.26 -1.84 -12.85
CA PRO A 99 9.60 -2.44 -12.87
C PRO A 99 10.55 -1.67 -13.78
N LYS A 100 11.70 -1.23 -13.24
CA LYS A 100 12.75 -0.45 -13.94
C LYS A 100 12.20 0.78 -14.70
N TYR A 101 11.05 1.32 -14.27
CA TYR A 101 10.38 2.48 -14.86
C TYR A 101 10.42 3.65 -13.90
N GLY A 102 10.86 4.81 -14.37
CA GLY A 102 10.78 6.01 -13.57
C GLY A 102 11.54 7.19 -14.18
N SER A 103 10.84 8.31 -14.37
CA SER A 103 11.45 9.56 -14.79
C SER A 103 10.55 10.77 -14.53
N GLY A 104 11.15 11.94 -14.41
CA GLY A 104 10.44 13.20 -14.28
C GLY A 104 9.85 13.45 -12.90
N LYS A 105 8.88 14.38 -12.83
CA LYS A 105 8.22 14.77 -11.59
C LYS A 105 7.11 13.76 -11.24
N PRO A 106 7.07 13.22 -10.01
CA PRO A 106 5.98 12.35 -9.59
C PRO A 106 4.64 13.08 -9.62
N LYS A 107 3.56 12.37 -9.98
CA LYS A 107 2.22 12.94 -10.17
C LYS A 107 1.46 13.18 -8.87
N ASN A 108 1.67 12.32 -7.87
CA ASN A 108 0.94 12.34 -6.61
C ASN A 108 1.70 11.62 -5.50
N LYS A 109 1.05 11.32 -4.37
CA LYS A 109 1.67 10.69 -3.19
C LYS A 109 2.16 9.28 -3.49
N LEU A 110 1.35 8.42 -4.12
CA LEU A 110 1.76 7.07 -4.47
C LEU A 110 2.98 7.08 -5.39
N ASP A 111 2.93 7.88 -6.44
CA ASP A 111 4.01 8.02 -7.40
C ASP A 111 5.30 8.57 -6.76
N THR A 112 5.17 9.45 -5.76
CA THR A 112 6.30 9.90 -4.93
C THR A 112 6.87 8.74 -4.10
N GLY A 113 6.02 7.88 -3.56
CA GLY A 113 6.44 6.65 -2.87
C GLY A 113 7.27 5.76 -3.77
N CYS A 114 6.78 5.48 -4.99
CA CYS A 114 7.49 4.69 -6.00
C CYS A 114 8.85 5.33 -6.38
N MET A 115 8.89 6.65 -6.58
CA MET A 115 10.15 7.36 -6.84
C MET A 115 11.17 7.18 -5.72
N ASN A 116 10.73 7.29 -4.47
CA ASN A 116 11.62 7.12 -3.32
C ASN A 116 12.11 5.68 -3.20
N HIS A 117 11.25 4.70 -3.51
CA HIS A 117 11.57 3.28 -3.53
C HIS A 117 12.63 2.95 -4.59
N ASP A 118 12.48 3.43 -5.82
CA ASP A 118 13.47 3.26 -6.88
C ASP A 118 14.81 3.87 -6.51
N LYS A 119 14.81 5.07 -5.93
CA LYS A 119 16.04 5.71 -5.43
C LYS A 119 16.67 4.94 -4.27
N CYS A 120 15.87 4.28 -3.44
CA CYS A 120 16.35 3.42 -2.37
C CYS A 120 17.03 2.19 -2.96
N TYR A 121 16.41 1.51 -3.91
CA TYR A 121 17.01 0.38 -4.63
C TYR A 121 18.31 0.76 -5.35
N GLY A 122 18.38 1.94 -5.93
CA GLY A 122 19.60 2.45 -6.54
C GLY A 122 20.77 2.64 -5.56
N LYS A 123 20.48 2.80 -4.25
CA LYS A 123 21.48 2.99 -3.19
C LYS A 123 21.82 1.70 -2.43
N ARG A 124 20.81 0.85 -2.16
CA ARG A 124 20.94 -0.32 -1.30
C ARG A 124 20.98 -1.65 -2.08
N GLY A 125 20.69 -1.61 -3.37
CA GLY A 125 20.55 -2.79 -4.22
C GLY A 125 19.08 -3.16 -4.46
N TYR A 126 18.84 -3.83 -5.58
CA TYR A 126 17.51 -4.32 -5.94
C TYR A 126 17.03 -5.35 -4.92
N PHE A 127 15.71 -5.34 -4.66
CA PHE A 127 15.04 -6.22 -3.71
C PHE A 127 15.43 -6.04 -2.24
N ALA A 128 16.03 -4.91 -1.85
CA ALA A 128 16.33 -4.62 -0.46
C ALA A 128 15.04 -4.55 0.38
N CYS A 129 14.85 -5.45 1.35
CA CYS A 129 13.66 -5.48 2.21
C CYS A 129 13.44 -4.16 2.97
N SER A 130 14.51 -3.44 3.26
CA SER A 130 14.43 -2.13 3.90
C SER A 130 13.73 -1.09 3.03
N CYS A 131 13.95 -1.14 1.68
CA CYS A 131 13.31 -0.24 0.74
C CYS A 131 11.81 -0.55 0.59
N ASP A 132 11.45 -1.84 0.57
CA ASP A 132 10.06 -2.28 0.50
C ASP A 132 9.27 -1.85 1.75
N LYS A 133 9.86 -2.01 2.93
CA LYS A 133 9.28 -1.52 4.19
C LYS A 133 9.11 -0.01 4.19
N ASP A 134 10.10 0.74 3.70
CA ASP A 134 10.05 2.19 3.61
C ASP A 134 8.91 2.63 2.67
N LEU A 135 8.69 1.93 1.54
CA LEU A 135 7.58 2.18 0.62
C LEU A 135 6.22 1.92 1.29
N ILE A 136 6.04 0.74 1.92
CA ILE A 136 4.80 0.38 2.62
C ILE A 136 4.47 1.42 3.70
N ASN A 137 5.45 1.79 4.53
CA ASN A 137 5.30 2.80 5.57
C ASN A 137 4.94 4.18 5.00
N TYR A 138 5.58 4.57 3.89
CA TYR A 138 5.28 5.84 3.21
C TYR A 138 3.84 5.87 2.70
N ILE A 139 3.40 4.80 2.03
CA ILE A 139 2.03 4.68 1.53
C ILE A 139 1.04 4.73 2.69
N GLY A 140 1.28 3.97 3.76
CA GLY A 140 0.43 3.96 4.94
C GLY A 140 0.23 5.38 5.52
N LYS A 141 1.32 6.10 5.75
CA LYS A 141 1.30 7.46 6.32
C LYS A 141 0.59 8.49 5.42
N ASN A 142 0.62 8.31 4.11
CA ASN A 142 0.05 9.26 3.15
C ASN A 142 -1.30 8.83 2.56
N SER A 143 -1.82 7.66 2.94
CA SER A 143 -3.05 7.10 2.38
C SER A 143 -4.28 7.98 2.57
N GLY A 144 -4.35 8.74 3.66
CA GLY A 144 -5.42 9.70 3.91
C GLY A 144 -5.53 10.81 2.85
N GLU A 145 -4.41 11.18 2.24
CA GLU A 145 -4.32 12.21 1.19
C GLU A 145 -4.51 11.66 -0.24
N MET A 146 -4.63 10.33 -0.40
CA MET A 146 -4.77 9.69 -1.70
C MET A 146 -6.22 9.67 -2.17
N GLY A 147 -6.44 9.96 -3.46
CA GLY A 147 -7.75 9.79 -4.09
C GLY A 147 -8.14 8.32 -4.27
N LYS A 148 -9.43 8.05 -4.55
CA LYS A 148 -9.98 6.68 -4.65
C LYS A 148 -9.18 5.79 -5.61
N THR A 149 -8.91 6.25 -6.82
CA THR A 149 -8.13 5.51 -7.82
C THR A 149 -6.70 5.25 -7.33
N GLU A 150 -6.07 6.26 -6.74
CA GLU A 150 -4.72 6.15 -6.19
C GLU A 150 -4.64 5.10 -5.07
N LYS A 151 -5.64 5.06 -4.17
CA LYS A 151 -5.73 4.05 -3.10
C LYS A 151 -5.83 2.63 -3.64
N LYS A 152 -6.58 2.39 -4.71
CA LYS A 152 -6.65 1.05 -5.34
C LYS A 152 -5.27 0.56 -5.79
N PHE A 153 -4.52 1.40 -6.50
CA PHE A 153 -3.16 1.06 -6.90
C PHE A 153 -2.23 0.90 -5.67
N ALA A 154 -2.40 1.74 -4.66
CA ALA A 154 -1.63 1.65 -3.41
C ALA A 154 -1.87 0.32 -2.69
N VAL A 155 -3.12 -0.14 -2.57
CA VAL A 155 -3.47 -1.45 -2.00
C VAL A 155 -2.77 -2.57 -2.78
N GLY A 156 -2.86 -2.57 -4.11
CA GLY A 156 -2.22 -3.58 -4.95
C GLY A 156 -0.69 -3.57 -4.83
N ILE A 157 -0.06 -2.41 -4.78
CA ILE A 157 1.40 -2.27 -4.59
C ILE A 157 1.82 -2.78 -3.21
N VAL A 158 1.12 -2.39 -2.14
CA VAL A 158 1.42 -2.86 -0.78
C VAL A 158 1.24 -4.37 -0.67
N THR A 159 0.16 -4.92 -1.25
CA THR A 159 -0.08 -6.37 -1.29
C THR A 159 1.06 -7.09 -2.02
N TYR A 160 1.49 -6.58 -3.18
CA TYR A 160 2.61 -7.13 -3.93
C TYR A 160 3.89 -7.17 -3.08
N PHE A 161 4.33 -6.05 -2.49
CA PHE A 161 5.56 -5.99 -1.71
C PHE A 161 5.50 -6.76 -0.37
N LYS A 162 4.31 -7.13 0.11
CA LYS A 162 4.14 -8.08 1.22
C LYS A 162 4.28 -9.54 0.78
N LEU A 163 4.03 -9.86 -0.50
CA LEU A 163 4.11 -11.21 -1.08
C LEU A 163 5.46 -11.48 -1.75
N ALA A 164 6.09 -10.45 -2.31
CA ALA A 164 7.32 -10.56 -3.07
C ALA A 164 8.52 -10.94 -2.16
N PRO A 165 9.41 -11.81 -2.64
CA PRO A 165 10.64 -12.10 -1.94
C PRO A 165 11.55 -10.86 -1.94
N CYS A 166 12.22 -10.61 -0.81
CA CYS A 166 13.19 -9.52 -0.72
C CYS A 166 14.51 -9.99 -0.07
N ASN A 167 15.58 -9.23 -0.28
CA ASN A 167 16.88 -9.49 0.30
C ASN A 167 17.04 -8.73 1.64
N PRO A 168 17.11 -9.41 2.78
CA PRO A 168 17.24 -8.76 4.08
C PRO A 168 18.64 -8.18 4.35
N PHE A 169 19.64 -8.54 3.51
CA PHE A 169 21.03 -8.13 3.65
C PHE A 169 21.46 -7.01 2.69
N ALA A 170 20.53 -6.54 1.85
CA ALA A 170 20.75 -5.42 0.95
C ALA A 170 20.24 -4.09 1.55
#